data_8d3689873b950c4d430067c97773da0e
#
_entry.id   8d3689873b950c4d430067c97773da0e
#
_cell.length_a   1.000
_cell.length_b   1.000
_cell.length_c   1.000
_cell.angle_alpha   90.00
_cell.angle_beta   90.00
_cell.angle_gamma   90.00
#
_symmetry.space_group_name_H-M   'P 1'
#
loop_
_entity.id
_entity.type
_entity.pdbx_description
1 polymer ?
#
loop_
_entity_poly.entity_id
_entity_poly.type
_entity_poly.pdbx_seq_one_letter_code
_entity_poly.pdbx_strand_id
1 'polypeptide(L)'
;MRYPAFLPEQGTIGFVAPSFGAYIEPYHTAFLAALEQFKREGFQADLGPNCFEGCGIGISNTPEKCGQELTDYYCSDRNDALISCGGGELMCEILDYVDFDRVNKAEPKWFMGYSDNTNFTFLLTTLCDTASIYGPCAGTFGMQPRHPAVQDALDLLMGKKLTMKSYGYWEREKDENASATAPYRATTALELHSFPEQNMRFSGRLIGGCVDCLVNLLGTKYDHVKAFTERYQDDGFIWFLECCDLNVMAIRRAVWQMQHAGWFDHVKGFLIGRPLCYGQELMGLDQYHAVTDLLSEYHVPIVMDVDIGHLPPQMPLICGSMADVAVKGNKFTVQMELC
;
A
#
# COMPACT_ATOMS: atom_id res chain seq x y z
N MET A 1 5.76 0.01 -18.57
CA MET A 1 5.95 -0.19 -17.10
C MET A 1 7.29 -0.87 -16.86
N ARG A 2 8.11 -0.35 -15.95
CA ARG A 2 9.36 -0.99 -15.54
C ARG A 2 9.08 -1.87 -14.32
N TYR A 3 9.55 -3.11 -14.35
CA TYR A 3 9.42 -4.05 -13.24
C TYR A 3 10.78 -4.33 -12.63
N PRO A 4 10.96 -4.08 -11.31
CA PRO A 4 12.21 -4.38 -10.62
C PRO A 4 12.53 -5.89 -10.61
N ALA A 5 13.83 -6.22 -10.50
CA ALA A 5 14.23 -7.57 -10.15
C ALA A 5 13.74 -7.93 -8.72
N PHE A 6 13.33 -9.18 -8.53
CA PHE A 6 12.90 -9.65 -7.21
C PHE A 6 14.08 -9.76 -6.24
N LEU A 7 13.79 -9.59 -4.93
CA LEU A 7 14.79 -9.76 -3.87
C LEU A 7 15.35 -11.18 -3.92
N PRO A 8 16.68 -11.35 -4.14
CA PRO A 8 17.29 -12.66 -4.17
C PRO A 8 17.37 -13.29 -2.77
N GLU A 9 17.54 -14.61 -2.72
CA GLU A 9 17.89 -15.29 -1.48
C GLU A 9 19.23 -14.73 -0.94
N GLN A 10 19.28 -14.45 0.36
CA GLN A 10 20.43 -13.81 1.03
C GLN A 10 20.76 -12.38 0.50
N GLY A 11 19.81 -11.75 -0.19
CA GLY A 11 19.94 -10.38 -0.67
C GLY A 11 20.00 -9.36 0.45
N THR A 12 20.25 -8.11 0.08
CA THR A 12 20.30 -6.96 0.99
C THR A 12 19.01 -6.17 0.91
N ILE A 13 18.33 -6.02 2.04
CA ILE A 13 17.16 -5.17 2.18
C ILE A 13 17.60 -3.81 2.70
N GLY A 14 17.33 -2.76 1.93
CA GLY A 14 17.47 -1.39 2.39
C GLY A 14 16.23 -0.99 3.19
N PHE A 15 16.45 -0.38 4.35
CA PHE A 15 15.39 0.18 5.18
C PHE A 15 15.50 1.69 5.18
N VAL A 16 14.39 2.37 4.92
CA VAL A 16 14.31 3.82 4.88
C VAL A 16 13.13 4.32 5.70
N ALA A 17 13.22 5.52 6.20
CA ALA A 17 12.16 6.14 6.98
C ALA A 17 11.72 7.48 6.35
N PRO A 18 11.06 7.43 5.17
CA PRO A 18 10.64 8.64 4.47
C PRO A 18 9.46 9.35 5.17
N SER A 19 8.77 8.65 6.05
CA SER A 19 7.73 9.16 6.92
C SER A 19 8.14 8.92 8.38
N PHE A 20 7.53 7.98 9.10
CA PHE A 20 7.82 7.73 10.50
C PHE A 20 9.06 6.82 10.66
N GLY A 21 9.97 7.21 11.57
CA GLY A 21 11.08 6.38 12.01
C GLY A 21 10.69 5.55 13.25
N ALA A 22 11.34 4.39 13.41
CA ALA A 22 11.05 3.47 14.51
C ALA A 22 11.76 3.89 15.81
N TYR A 23 11.55 5.12 16.30
CA TYR A 23 12.25 5.65 17.48
C TYR A 23 11.46 5.52 18.80
N ILE A 24 10.13 5.35 18.72
CA ILE A 24 9.27 5.18 19.90
C ILE A 24 8.66 3.77 19.96
N GLU A 25 8.27 3.37 21.19
CA GLU A 25 7.49 2.13 21.37
C GLU A 25 6.05 2.28 20.87
N PRO A 26 5.44 1.23 20.35
CA PRO A 26 5.96 -0.14 20.18
C PRO A 26 6.76 -0.37 18.87
N TYR A 27 6.91 0.67 18.03
CA TYR A 27 7.51 0.58 16.71
C TYR A 27 9.01 0.23 16.77
N HIS A 28 9.73 0.75 17.79
CA HIS A 28 11.14 0.44 18.01
C HIS A 28 11.36 -1.06 18.23
N THR A 29 10.66 -1.64 19.19
CA THR A 29 10.74 -3.08 19.48
C THR A 29 10.30 -3.92 18.29
N ALA A 30 9.22 -3.55 17.58
CA ALA A 30 8.75 -4.26 16.40
C ALA A 30 9.80 -4.26 15.27
N PHE A 31 10.44 -3.12 15.01
CA PHE A 31 11.46 -3.01 13.95
C PHE A 31 12.73 -3.78 14.29
N LEU A 32 13.21 -3.71 15.53
CA LEU A 32 14.34 -4.54 15.97
C LEU A 32 14.06 -6.03 15.81
N ALA A 33 12.86 -6.47 16.19
CA ALA A 33 12.45 -7.86 15.99
C ALA A 33 12.41 -8.25 14.51
N ALA A 34 11.96 -7.35 13.63
CA ALA A 34 11.95 -7.57 12.19
C ALA A 34 13.36 -7.74 11.63
N LEU A 35 14.31 -6.89 12.02
CA LEU A 35 15.72 -7.00 11.62
C LEU A 35 16.33 -8.34 12.03
N GLU A 36 16.04 -8.81 13.24
CA GLU A 36 16.49 -10.13 13.70
C GLU A 36 15.84 -11.28 12.91
N GLN A 37 14.57 -11.16 12.50
CA GLN A 37 13.93 -12.16 11.65
C GLN A 37 14.56 -12.20 10.25
N PHE A 38 14.74 -11.07 9.60
CA PHE A 38 15.40 -10.99 8.29
C PHE A 38 16.82 -11.58 8.33
N LYS A 39 17.58 -11.29 9.40
CA LYS A 39 18.91 -11.86 9.60
C LYS A 39 18.88 -13.38 9.76
N ARG A 40 17.91 -13.93 10.52
CA ARG A 40 17.74 -15.40 10.67
C ARG A 40 17.36 -16.07 9.37
N GLU A 41 16.64 -15.37 8.49
CA GLU A 41 16.27 -15.82 7.15
C GLU A 41 17.40 -15.65 6.12
N GLY A 42 18.54 -15.11 6.54
CA GLY A 42 19.75 -14.97 5.73
C GLY A 42 19.88 -13.63 4.99
N PHE A 43 18.95 -12.70 5.15
CA PHE A 43 19.02 -11.38 4.53
C PHE A 43 20.03 -10.46 5.24
N GLN A 44 20.62 -9.55 4.49
CA GLN A 44 21.41 -8.45 5.02
C GLN A 44 20.54 -7.19 5.13
N ALA A 45 20.87 -6.31 6.07
CA ALA A 45 20.16 -5.05 6.27
C ALA A 45 21.09 -3.86 5.97
N ASP A 46 20.66 -2.97 5.07
CA ASP A 46 21.27 -1.65 4.81
C ASP A 46 20.35 -0.59 5.42
N LEU A 47 20.71 -0.09 6.61
CA LEU A 47 19.85 0.83 7.38
C LEU A 47 20.09 2.28 6.97
N GLY A 48 19.02 2.97 6.60
CA GLY A 48 19.00 4.39 6.38
C GLY A 48 19.24 5.19 7.67
N PRO A 49 19.84 6.36 7.58
CA PRO A 49 20.17 7.18 8.74
C PRO A 49 18.96 7.63 9.55
N ASN A 50 17.77 7.66 8.96
CA ASN A 50 16.56 8.12 9.62
C ASN A 50 15.74 6.99 10.27
N CYS A 51 16.14 5.71 10.12
CA CYS A 51 15.34 4.57 10.59
C CYS A 51 14.95 4.63 12.07
N PHE A 52 15.82 5.18 12.93
CA PHE A 52 15.62 5.31 14.37
C PHE A 52 15.48 6.77 14.83
N GLU A 53 15.31 7.70 13.89
CA GLU A 53 15.13 9.11 14.21
C GLU A 53 13.63 9.45 14.36
N GLY A 54 13.37 10.53 15.11
CA GLY A 54 12.03 11.06 15.30
C GLY A 54 12.07 12.57 15.53
N CYS A 55 11.75 13.33 14.49
CA CYS A 55 11.76 14.78 14.50
C CYS A 55 10.36 15.30 14.19
N GLY A 56 9.67 15.78 15.21
CA GLY A 56 8.37 16.38 15.02
C GLY A 56 7.24 15.37 14.78
N ILE A 57 6.17 15.84 14.19
CA ILE A 57 4.91 15.11 14.01
C ILE A 57 4.96 14.31 12.70
N GLY A 58 4.93 12.97 12.79
CA GLY A 58 4.74 12.10 11.63
C GLY A 58 5.89 12.05 10.62
N ILE A 59 7.09 12.58 10.96
CA ILE A 59 8.29 12.53 10.13
C ILE A 59 9.45 12.01 10.97
N SER A 60 10.29 11.13 10.40
CA SER A 60 11.49 10.62 11.05
C SER A 60 12.55 11.72 11.25
N ASN A 61 12.71 12.60 10.25
CA ASN A 61 13.65 13.72 10.26
C ASN A 61 13.03 14.91 9.51
N THR A 62 13.84 15.93 9.16
CA THR A 62 13.34 17.02 8.32
C THR A 62 12.94 16.51 6.93
N PRO A 63 11.96 17.14 6.26
CA PRO A 63 11.55 16.74 4.90
C PRO A 63 12.70 16.59 3.91
N GLU A 64 13.68 17.52 3.97
CA GLU A 64 14.88 17.47 3.12
C GLU A 64 15.70 16.20 3.35
N LYS A 65 15.97 15.83 4.61
CA LYS A 65 16.74 14.63 4.95
C LYS A 65 16.00 13.35 4.60
N CYS A 66 14.68 13.33 4.78
CA CYS A 66 13.85 12.17 4.41
C CYS A 66 13.81 11.97 2.90
N GLY A 67 13.62 13.04 2.12
CA GLY A 67 13.65 12.98 0.66
C GLY A 67 15.02 12.59 0.09
N GLN A 68 16.09 13.10 0.71
CA GLN A 68 17.47 12.76 0.32
C GLN A 68 17.76 11.28 0.64
N GLU A 69 17.42 10.77 1.83
CA GLU A 69 17.55 9.35 2.19
C GLU A 69 16.84 8.46 1.19
N LEU A 70 15.56 8.76 0.91
CA LEU A 70 14.75 7.97 -0.02
C LEU A 70 15.38 7.92 -1.41
N THR A 71 15.83 9.06 -1.94
CA THR A 71 16.49 9.14 -3.24
C THR A 71 17.80 8.34 -3.25
N ASP A 72 18.66 8.54 -2.25
CA ASP A 72 19.99 7.91 -2.20
C ASP A 72 19.89 6.39 -2.04
N TYR A 73 18.97 5.90 -1.21
CA TYR A 73 18.78 4.48 -1.00
C TYR A 73 18.09 3.81 -2.20
N TYR A 74 17.13 4.49 -2.84
CA TYR A 74 16.50 3.97 -4.04
C TYR A 74 17.50 3.82 -5.20
N CYS A 75 18.39 4.78 -5.36
CA CYS A 75 19.39 4.80 -6.44
C CYS A 75 20.70 4.07 -6.10
N SER A 76 20.82 3.48 -4.89
CA SER A 76 22.04 2.79 -4.45
C SER A 76 22.09 1.37 -5.00
N ASP A 77 23.29 0.88 -5.28
CA ASP A 77 23.58 -0.52 -5.62
C ASP A 77 23.89 -1.42 -4.38
N ARG A 78 23.84 -0.85 -3.17
CA ARG A 78 24.12 -1.56 -1.92
C ARG A 78 22.97 -2.44 -1.44
N ASN A 79 21.77 -2.22 -1.95
CA ASN A 79 20.58 -2.96 -1.55
C ASN A 79 19.77 -3.39 -2.78
N ASP A 80 19.09 -4.54 -2.68
CA ASP A 80 18.32 -5.16 -3.76
C ASP A 80 16.84 -4.71 -3.76
N ALA A 81 16.31 -4.36 -2.59
CA ALA A 81 14.95 -3.88 -2.42
C ALA A 81 14.87 -2.91 -1.24
N LEU A 82 13.86 -2.06 -1.21
CA LEU A 82 13.58 -1.15 -0.09
C LEU A 82 12.28 -1.50 0.63
N ILE A 83 12.31 -1.47 1.96
CA ILE A 83 11.13 -1.53 2.81
C ILE A 83 11.10 -0.28 3.70
N SER A 84 9.96 0.43 3.72
CA SER A 84 9.77 1.55 4.65
C SER A 84 9.69 1.07 6.09
N CYS A 85 10.33 1.79 7.02
CA CYS A 85 10.27 1.50 8.46
C CYS A 85 8.85 1.59 9.01
N GLY A 86 8.11 2.62 8.61
CA GLY A 86 6.75 2.89 9.08
C GLY A 86 5.92 3.68 8.10
N GLY A 87 4.64 3.85 8.41
CA GLY A 87 3.78 4.87 7.84
C GLY A 87 4.02 6.22 8.53
N GLY A 88 3.00 7.06 8.62
CA GLY A 88 3.01 8.38 9.25
C GLY A 88 1.94 9.25 8.64
N GLU A 89 2.15 10.58 8.68
CA GLU A 89 1.12 11.55 8.31
C GLU A 89 1.59 12.58 7.28
N LEU A 90 2.89 12.85 7.20
CA LEU A 90 3.41 14.04 6.52
C LEU A 90 4.44 13.70 5.42
N MET A 91 4.43 12.49 4.90
CA MET A 91 5.36 12.14 3.81
C MET A 91 5.13 12.99 2.54
N CYS A 92 3.96 13.58 2.36
CA CYS A 92 3.72 14.52 1.27
C CYS A 92 4.69 15.72 1.29
N GLU A 93 5.18 16.15 2.46
CA GLU A 93 6.12 17.27 2.58
C GLU A 93 7.53 16.96 2.08
N ILE A 94 7.92 15.68 1.99
CA ILE A 94 9.25 15.30 1.51
C ILE A 94 9.35 15.30 -0.03
N LEU A 95 8.21 15.31 -0.73
CA LEU A 95 8.17 15.11 -2.19
C LEU A 95 8.98 16.15 -2.97
N ASP A 96 9.08 17.37 -2.46
CA ASP A 96 9.90 18.44 -3.07
C ASP A 96 11.42 18.17 -2.95
N TYR A 97 11.82 17.26 -2.07
CA TYR A 97 13.21 16.88 -1.82
C TYR A 97 13.56 15.49 -2.36
N VAL A 98 12.61 14.79 -2.98
CA VAL A 98 12.86 13.55 -3.72
C VAL A 98 13.27 13.90 -5.13
N ASP A 99 14.45 13.46 -5.56
CA ASP A 99 14.91 13.61 -6.94
C ASP A 99 14.29 12.53 -7.84
N PHE A 100 13.05 12.79 -8.28
CA PHE A 100 12.31 11.87 -9.16
C PHE A 100 13.00 11.68 -10.53
N ASP A 101 13.77 12.63 -11.02
CA ASP A 101 14.55 12.48 -12.25
C ASP A 101 15.67 11.44 -12.09
N ARG A 102 16.34 11.46 -10.95
CA ARG A 102 17.36 10.47 -10.58
C ARG A 102 16.73 9.10 -10.34
N VAL A 103 15.61 9.03 -9.60
CA VAL A 103 14.84 7.80 -9.37
C VAL A 103 14.38 7.17 -10.70
N ASN A 104 13.87 7.98 -11.62
CA ASN A 104 13.40 7.49 -12.93
C ASN A 104 14.54 6.95 -13.81
N LYS A 105 15.77 7.45 -13.66
CA LYS A 105 16.96 7.00 -14.41
C LYS A 105 17.67 5.81 -13.77
N ALA A 106 17.42 5.56 -12.49
CA ALA A 106 18.03 4.43 -11.77
C ALA A 106 17.50 3.08 -12.28
N GLU A 107 18.27 2.01 -12.03
CA GLU A 107 17.72 0.67 -12.18
C GLU A 107 16.49 0.49 -11.29
N PRO A 108 15.40 -0.08 -11.83
CA PRO A 108 14.17 -0.26 -11.07
C PRO A 108 14.41 -1.09 -9.82
N LYS A 109 13.87 -0.64 -8.69
CA LYS A 109 13.98 -1.32 -7.41
C LYS A 109 12.63 -1.42 -6.74
N TRP A 110 12.30 -2.57 -6.15
CA TRP A 110 11.10 -2.69 -5.35
C TRP A 110 11.16 -1.76 -4.14
N PHE A 111 10.15 -0.93 -3.99
CA PHE A 111 9.85 -0.23 -2.74
C PHE A 111 8.55 -0.79 -2.18
N MET A 112 8.59 -1.20 -0.91
CA MET A 112 7.42 -1.72 -0.19
C MET A 112 7.07 -0.81 0.98
N GLY A 113 5.81 -0.45 1.06
CA GLY A 113 5.19 0.30 2.15
C GLY A 113 3.71 0.51 1.90
N TYR A 114 2.97 0.93 2.91
CA TYR A 114 1.55 1.27 2.81
C TYR A 114 1.23 2.53 3.64
N SER A 115 -0.04 2.93 3.72
CA SER A 115 -0.43 4.13 4.45
C SER A 115 0.22 5.38 3.84
N ASP A 116 0.89 6.21 4.63
CA ASP A 116 1.59 7.42 4.18
C ASP A 116 2.62 7.14 3.07
N ASN A 117 3.17 5.92 3.00
CA ASN A 117 4.05 5.50 1.89
C ASN A 117 3.36 5.47 0.53
N THR A 118 2.03 5.61 0.46
CA THR A 118 1.29 5.84 -0.79
C THR A 118 1.90 7.00 -1.56
N ASN A 119 2.38 8.05 -0.89
CA ASN A 119 3.06 9.19 -1.50
C ASN A 119 4.23 8.79 -2.40
N PHE A 120 4.89 7.66 -2.15
CA PHE A 120 5.98 7.19 -3.00
C PHE A 120 5.60 5.96 -3.84
N THR A 121 4.88 4.97 -3.29
CA THR A 121 4.45 3.80 -4.08
C THR A 121 3.60 4.22 -5.29
N PHE A 122 2.70 5.18 -5.10
CA PHE A 122 1.85 5.70 -6.16
C PHE A 122 2.62 6.53 -7.19
N LEU A 123 3.51 7.42 -6.75
CA LEU A 123 4.31 8.25 -7.66
C LEU A 123 5.39 7.45 -8.38
N LEU A 124 5.95 6.41 -7.76
CA LEU A 124 6.86 5.49 -8.43
C LEU A 124 6.17 4.84 -9.64
N THR A 125 4.88 4.54 -9.49
CA THR A 125 4.07 3.96 -10.57
C THR A 125 3.63 5.01 -11.58
N THR A 126 3.02 6.11 -11.16
CA THR A 126 2.36 7.07 -12.06
C THR A 126 3.32 8.07 -12.68
N LEU A 127 4.37 8.49 -11.96
CA LEU A 127 5.34 9.47 -12.41
C LEU A 127 6.61 8.82 -12.99
N CYS A 128 7.12 7.75 -12.33
CA CYS A 128 8.36 7.08 -12.75
C CYS A 128 8.14 5.82 -13.60
N ASP A 129 6.89 5.48 -13.92
CA ASP A 129 6.54 4.30 -14.73
C ASP A 129 7.20 3.01 -14.22
N THR A 130 7.30 2.86 -12.90
CA THR A 130 7.95 1.75 -12.21
C THR A 130 7.01 1.12 -11.19
N ALA A 131 6.88 -0.19 -11.23
CA ALA A 131 6.03 -0.93 -10.29
C ALA A 131 6.55 -0.81 -8.85
N SER A 132 5.63 -0.80 -7.89
CA SER A 132 5.90 -0.74 -6.45
C SER A 132 5.04 -1.75 -5.70
N ILE A 133 5.34 -2.02 -4.42
CA ILE A 133 4.55 -2.94 -3.60
C ILE A 133 3.81 -2.14 -2.53
N TYR A 134 2.49 -2.13 -2.60
CA TYR A 134 1.63 -1.70 -1.51
C TYR A 134 1.52 -2.85 -0.52
N GLY A 135 2.27 -2.79 0.57
CA GLY A 135 2.43 -3.89 1.51
C GLY A 135 2.98 -3.43 2.86
N PRO A 136 3.11 -4.34 3.84
CA PRO A 136 3.44 -3.98 5.21
C PRO A 136 4.79 -3.26 5.33
N CYS A 137 4.86 -2.31 6.27
CA CYS A 137 6.12 -1.70 6.68
C CYS A 137 6.98 -2.68 7.50
N ALA A 138 8.27 -2.37 7.62
CA ALA A 138 9.30 -3.26 8.17
C ALA A 138 8.96 -3.83 9.55
N GLY A 139 8.45 -3.03 10.47
CA GLY A 139 8.12 -3.48 11.83
C GLY A 139 7.15 -4.67 11.88
N THR A 140 6.25 -4.78 10.91
CA THR A 140 5.27 -5.87 10.82
C THR A 140 5.93 -7.25 10.66
N PHE A 141 7.12 -7.31 10.03
CA PHE A 141 7.87 -8.57 9.86
C PHE A 141 8.46 -9.11 11.16
N GLY A 142 8.47 -8.31 12.24
CA GLY A 142 8.85 -8.76 13.59
C GLY A 142 7.81 -9.61 14.29
N MET A 143 6.61 -9.74 13.72
CA MET A 143 5.48 -10.51 14.27
C MET A 143 5.81 -11.99 14.52
N GLN A 144 5.43 -12.52 15.69
CA GLN A 144 5.64 -13.91 16.10
C GLN A 144 4.38 -14.52 16.75
N PRO A 145 3.84 -15.63 16.23
CA PRO A 145 4.15 -16.22 14.92
C PRO A 145 3.77 -15.28 13.76
N ARG A 146 4.49 -15.36 12.65
CA ARG A 146 4.22 -14.56 11.46
C ARG A 146 2.86 -14.93 10.87
N HIS A 147 2.01 -13.94 10.64
CA HIS A 147 0.74 -14.14 9.95
C HIS A 147 0.96 -14.44 8.46
N PRO A 148 0.11 -15.28 7.81
CA PRO A 148 0.24 -15.59 6.38
C PRO A 148 0.33 -14.36 5.47
N ALA A 149 -0.39 -13.28 5.76
CA ALA A 149 -0.32 -12.04 4.98
C ALA A 149 1.07 -11.39 4.99
N VAL A 150 1.78 -11.46 6.11
CA VAL A 150 3.15 -10.94 6.24
C VAL A 150 4.14 -11.85 5.50
N GLN A 151 3.92 -13.17 5.53
CA GLN A 151 4.70 -14.10 4.74
C GLN A 151 4.46 -13.90 3.24
N ASP A 152 3.20 -13.69 2.84
CA ASP A 152 2.83 -13.40 1.45
C ASP A 152 3.52 -12.14 0.91
N ALA A 153 3.72 -11.12 1.77
CA ALA A 153 4.44 -9.91 1.39
C ALA A 153 5.93 -10.19 1.13
N LEU A 154 6.57 -11.02 1.94
CA LEU A 154 7.96 -11.43 1.70
C LEU A 154 8.07 -12.32 0.46
N ASP A 155 7.16 -13.28 0.30
CA ASP A 155 7.14 -14.17 -0.85
C ASP A 155 6.90 -13.40 -2.16
N LEU A 156 6.08 -12.35 -2.12
CA LEU A 156 5.86 -11.45 -3.25
C LEU A 156 7.12 -10.65 -3.57
N LEU A 157 7.77 -10.06 -2.57
CA LEU A 157 9.02 -9.31 -2.74
C LEU A 157 10.14 -10.18 -3.33
N MET A 158 10.13 -11.49 -3.03
CA MET A 158 11.05 -12.49 -3.58
C MET A 158 10.58 -13.11 -4.91
N GLY A 159 9.41 -12.74 -5.43
CA GLY A 159 8.84 -13.33 -6.65
C GLY A 159 8.34 -14.77 -6.51
N LYS A 160 8.27 -15.29 -5.29
CA LYS A 160 7.82 -16.67 -5.01
C LYS A 160 6.29 -16.81 -5.12
N LYS A 161 5.57 -15.71 -4.93
CA LYS A 161 4.11 -15.72 -4.93
C LYS A 161 3.54 -14.43 -5.53
N LEU A 162 2.84 -14.55 -6.66
CA LEU A 162 2.15 -13.45 -7.36
C LEU A 162 0.63 -13.59 -7.31
N THR A 163 0.11 -14.59 -6.62
CA THR A 163 -1.33 -14.81 -6.44
C THR A 163 -1.69 -14.68 -4.97
N MET A 164 -2.48 -13.65 -4.64
CA MET A 164 -2.98 -13.42 -3.30
C MET A 164 -4.42 -13.89 -3.17
N LYS A 165 -4.79 -14.29 -1.94
CA LYS A 165 -6.15 -14.73 -1.60
C LYS A 165 -6.56 -14.10 -0.28
N SER A 166 -7.87 -13.89 -0.11
CA SER A 166 -8.41 -13.46 1.18
C SER A 166 -8.04 -14.42 2.32
N TYR A 167 -7.86 -13.86 3.53
CA TYR A 167 -7.35 -14.59 4.70
C TYR A 167 -8.46 -15.20 5.58
N GLY A 168 -9.73 -14.94 5.28
CA GLY A 168 -10.89 -15.53 5.93
C GLY A 168 -11.30 -14.93 7.27
N TYR A 169 -10.38 -14.33 8.01
CA TYR A 169 -10.64 -13.61 9.27
C TYR A 169 -9.82 -12.33 9.31
N TRP A 170 -10.35 -11.32 10.02
CA TRP A 170 -9.69 -10.05 10.20
C TRP A 170 -9.81 -9.54 11.64
N GLU A 171 -8.97 -8.59 12.02
CA GLU A 171 -8.94 -7.95 13.33
C GLU A 171 -9.73 -6.64 13.28
N ARG A 172 -10.89 -6.64 13.94
CA ARG A 172 -11.75 -5.45 14.00
C ARG A 172 -11.27 -4.45 15.04
N GLU A 173 -10.80 -4.95 16.18
CA GLU A 173 -10.39 -4.12 17.30
C GLU A 173 -8.96 -4.50 17.69
N LYS A 174 -8.06 -3.52 17.59
CA LYS A 174 -6.67 -3.69 17.99
C LYS A 174 -6.57 -3.81 19.51
N ASP A 175 -5.81 -4.79 19.99
CA ASP A 175 -5.48 -4.90 21.40
C ASP A 175 -4.35 -3.92 21.74
N GLU A 176 -4.68 -2.82 22.40
CA GLU A 176 -3.70 -1.77 22.79
C GLU A 176 -2.65 -2.28 23.77
N ASN A 177 -2.90 -3.40 24.48
CA ASN A 177 -1.97 -4.02 25.41
C ASN A 177 -1.17 -5.16 24.78
N ALA A 178 -1.35 -5.44 23.51
CA ALA A 178 -0.60 -6.48 22.84
C ALA A 178 0.89 -6.13 22.77
N SER A 179 1.75 -7.16 22.84
CA SER A 179 3.18 -7.01 22.58
C SER A 179 3.42 -6.42 21.20
N ALA A 180 4.49 -5.65 21.03
CA ALA A 180 4.91 -5.08 19.75
C ALA A 180 5.08 -6.12 18.61
N THR A 181 5.30 -7.37 18.97
CA THR A 181 5.49 -8.51 18.05
C THR A 181 4.33 -9.50 18.07
N ALA A 182 3.23 -9.18 18.74
CA ALA A 182 2.07 -10.08 18.82
C ALA A 182 1.43 -10.29 17.43
N PRO A 183 0.94 -11.50 17.14
CA PRO A 183 0.19 -11.75 15.92
C PRO A 183 -1.16 -11.03 15.94
N TYR A 184 -1.75 -10.81 14.78
CA TYR A 184 -3.09 -10.26 14.65
C TYR A 184 -4.12 -11.11 15.38
N ARG A 185 -5.04 -10.49 16.10
CA ARG A 185 -6.22 -11.13 16.69
C ARG A 185 -7.36 -11.20 15.67
N ALA A 186 -7.12 -11.80 14.53
CA ALA A 186 -8.10 -11.96 13.46
C ALA A 186 -9.22 -12.94 13.87
N THR A 187 -10.27 -12.42 14.50
CA THR A 187 -11.40 -13.20 15.04
C THR A 187 -12.72 -12.94 14.32
N THR A 188 -12.82 -11.85 13.56
CA THR A 188 -14.01 -11.49 12.78
C THR A 188 -13.94 -12.19 11.43
N ALA A 189 -14.98 -12.94 11.06
CA ALA A 189 -15.04 -13.61 9.77
C ALA A 189 -15.07 -12.58 8.62
N LEU A 190 -14.36 -12.89 7.54
CA LEU A 190 -14.42 -12.08 6.32
C LEU A 190 -15.81 -12.17 5.70
N GLU A 191 -16.39 -11.03 5.40
CA GLU A 191 -17.61 -10.89 4.61
C GLU A 191 -17.35 -9.87 3.50
N LEU A 192 -17.36 -10.34 2.24
CA LEU A 192 -17.15 -9.48 1.08
C LEU A 192 -18.48 -8.94 0.58
N HIS A 193 -18.52 -7.65 0.32
CA HIS A 193 -19.65 -7.00 -0.33
C HIS A 193 -19.25 -6.66 -1.77
N SER A 194 -19.91 -7.26 -2.74
CA SER A 194 -19.59 -7.09 -4.16
C SER A 194 -20.78 -6.68 -5.00
N PHE A 195 -20.56 -5.79 -5.95
CA PHE A 195 -21.56 -5.17 -6.81
C PHE A 195 -21.10 -5.27 -8.27
N PRO A 196 -22.00 -5.54 -9.25
CA PRO A 196 -23.43 -5.82 -9.08
C PRO A 196 -23.74 -7.26 -8.63
N GLU A 197 -22.75 -8.17 -8.63
CA GLU A 197 -22.95 -9.62 -8.37
C GLU A 197 -21.97 -10.17 -7.36
N GLN A 198 -22.31 -11.30 -6.72
CA GLN A 198 -21.44 -11.97 -5.75
C GLN A 198 -20.32 -12.82 -6.40
N ASN A 199 -20.46 -13.17 -7.68
CA ASN A 199 -19.48 -13.96 -8.39
C ASN A 199 -19.08 -13.20 -9.65
N MET A 200 -17.82 -12.81 -9.72
CA MET A 200 -17.33 -12.01 -10.84
C MET A 200 -15.85 -12.26 -11.13
N ARG A 201 -15.44 -11.96 -12.34
CA ARG A 201 -14.04 -11.97 -12.76
C ARG A 201 -13.79 -10.78 -13.67
N PHE A 202 -12.72 -10.05 -13.42
CA PHE A 202 -12.32 -8.88 -14.19
C PHE A 202 -10.80 -8.70 -14.12
N SER A 203 -10.26 -8.01 -15.12
CA SER A 203 -8.82 -7.80 -15.22
C SER A 203 -8.49 -6.37 -15.62
N GLY A 204 -7.30 -5.92 -15.25
CA GLY A 204 -6.78 -4.59 -15.55
C GLY A 204 -5.49 -4.32 -14.77
N ARG A 205 -4.90 -3.17 -15.02
CA ARG A 205 -3.69 -2.72 -14.32
C ARG A 205 -4.03 -2.20 -12.92
N LEU A 206 -3.37 -2.72 -11.89
CA LEU A 206 -3.55 -2.28 -10.51
C LEU A 206 -2.96 -0.91 -10.29
N ILE A 207 -3.75 -0.02 -9.69
CA ILE A 207 -3.33 1.32 -9.26
C ILE A 207 -4.11 1.70 -7.99
N GLY A 208 -3.50 2.40 -7.07
CA GLY A 208 -4.21 2.85 -5.86
C GLY A 208 -3.32 3.03 -4.65
N GLY A 209 -3.93 2.96 -3.46
CA GLY A 209 -3.29 3.15 -2.16
C GLY A 209 -4.23 3.74 -1.12
N CYS A 210 -3.68 4.42 -0.13
CA CYS A 210 -4.41 5.12 0.91
C CYS A 210 -5.05 6.41 0.36
N VAL A 211 -6.37 6.51 0.45
CA VAL A 211 -7.14 7.64 -0.06
C VAL A 211 -6.77 8.94 0.64
N ASP A 212 -6.43 8.87 1.94
CA ASP A 212 -5.97 10.01 2.74
C ASP A 212 -4.74 10.69 2.11
N CYS A 213 -3.85 9.91 1.50
CA CYS A 213 -2.68 10.41 0.78
C CYS A 213 -3.01 10.81 -0.68
N LEU A 214 -3.80 9.97 -1.37
CA LEU A 214 -4.12 10.19 -2.79
C LEU A 214 -4.80 11.54 -3.03
N VAL A 215 -5.73 11.93 -2.16
CA VAL A 215 -6.42 13.23 -2.29
C VAL A 215 -5.50 14.43 -2.08
N ASN A 216 -4.40 14.26 -1.34
CA ASN A 216 -3.40 15.29 -1.15
C ASN A 216 -2.50 15.47 -2.38
N LEU A 217 -2.32 14.42 -3.19
CA LEU A 217 -1.57 14.46 -4.45
C LEU A 217 -2.39 15.08 -5.59
N LEU A 218 -3.70 14.94 -5.54
CA LEU A 218 -4.63 15.34 -6.58
C LEU A 218 -4.55 16.85 -6.85
N GLY A 219 -4.29 17.20 -8.10
CA GLY A 219 -4.18 18.60 -8.55
C GLY A 219 -2.88 19.30 -8.17
N THR A 220 -1.92 18.59 -7.57
CA THR A 220 -0.55 19.08 -7.34
C THR A 220 0.31 18.84 -8.58
N LYS A 221 1.55 19.35 -8.56
CA LYS A 221 2.53 19.05 -9.62
C LYS A 221 2.90 17.56 -9.74
N TYR A 222 2.52 16.75 -8.75
CA TYR A 222 2.73 15.30 -8.70
C TYR A 222 1.56 14.50 -9.28
N ASP A 223 0.47 15.16 -9.63
CA ASP A 223 -0.70 14.49 -10.23
C ASP A 223 -0.43 14.17 -11.72
N HIS A 224 0.06 12.96 -11.95
CA HIS A 224 0.31 12.43 -13.29
C HIS A 224 -0.67 11.32 -13.70
N VAL A 225 -1.77 11.15 -12.93
CA VAL A 225 -2.72 10.05 -13.13
C VAL A 225 -3.31 10.06 -14.53
N LYS A 226 -3.76 11.21 -15.02
CA LYS A 226 -4.37 11.31 -16.35
C LYS A 226 -3.41 10.88 -17.46
N ALA A 227 -2.14 11.33 -17.43
CA ALA A 227 -1.15 10.92 -18.41
C ALA A 227 -0.82 9.43 -18.31
N PHE A 228 -0.85 8.86 -17.11
CA PHE A 228 -0.63 7.45 -16.86
C PHE A 228 -1.81 6.60 -17.36
N THR A 229 -3.04 7.00 -17.07
CA THR A 229 -4.23 6.27 -17.52
C THR A 229 -4.42 6.34 -19.03
N GLU A 230 -4.08 7.43 -19.67
CA GLU A 230 -4.05 7.54 -21.15
C GLU A 230 -2.98 6.61 -21.76
N ARG A 231 -1.79 6.51 -21.14
CA ARG A 231 -0.70 5.63 -21.62
C ARG A 231 -1.10 4.16 -21.63
N TYR A 232 -1.81 3.71 -20.60
CA TYR A 232 -2.19 2.31 -20.39
C TYR A 232 -3.70 2.06 -20.56
N GLN A 233 -4.39 2.90 -21.35
CA GLN A 233 -5.85 2.82 -21.53
C GLN A 233 -6.34 1.46 -22.06
N ASP A 234 -5.55 0.79 -22.89
CA ASP A 234 -5.89 -0.51 -23.46
C ASP A 234 -5.91 -1.63 -22.40
N ASP A 235 -5.09 -1.52 -21.37
CA ASP A 235 -5.09 -2.45 -20.24
C ASP A 235 -6.35 -2.25 -19.37
N GLY A 236 -6.79 -0.99 -19.24
CA GLY A 236 -7.78 -0.57 -18.26
C GLY A 236 -7.26 -0.70 -16.83
N PHE A 237 -7.99 -0.18 -15.83
CA PHE A 237 -7.49 -0.05 -14.48
C PHE A 237 -8.37 -0.72 -13.45
N ILE A 238 -7.74 -1.38 -12.47
CA ILE A 238 -8.37 -1.81 -11.23
C ILE A 238 -7.83 -0.91 -10.13
N TRP A 239 -8.69 -0.06 -9.57
CA TRP A 239 -8.35 0.80 -8.45
C TRP A 239 -8.49 0.04 -7.13
N PHE A 240 -7.39 -0.06 -6.35
CA PHE A 240 -7.45 -0.50 -4.97
C PHE A 240 -7.34 0.71 -4.04
N LEU A 241 -8.32 0.87 -3.16
CA LEU A 241 -8.46 2.04 -2.30
C LEU A 241 -8.71 1.58 -0.86
N GLU A 242 -8.03 2.19 0.09
CA GLU A 242 -8.27 2.01 1.51
C GLU A 242 -8.19 3.35 2.24
N CYS A 243 -8.77 3.44 3.43
CA CYS A 243 -8.85 4.69 4.20
C CYS A 243 -8.39 4.47 5.64
N CYS A 244 -7.58 5.39 6.15
CA CYS A 244 -7.12 5.43 7.53
C CYS A 244 -8.03 6.34 8.37
N ASP A 245 -7.84 7.66 8.29
CA ASP A 245 -8.47 8.62 9.20
C ASP A 245 -9.78 9.21 8.68
N LEU A 246 -10.12 8.95 7.42
CA LEU A 246 -11.34 9.49 6.83
C LEU A 246 -12.59 8.85 7.43
N ASN A 247 -13.52 9.68 7.93
CA ASN A 247 -14.87 9.23 8.22
C ASN A 247 -15.70 9.04 6.93
N VAL A 248 -16.87 8.42 7.02
CA VAL A 248 -17.71 8.12 5.83
C VAL A 248 -18.03 9.33 4.97
N MET A 249 -18.21 10.52 5.57
CA MET A 249 -18.43 11.76 4.82
C MET A 249 -17.18 12.22 4.08
N ALA A 250 -16.01 12.05 4.68
CA ALA A 250 -14.72 12.38 4.07
C ALA A 250 -14.38 11.39 2.95
N ILE A 251 -14.62 10.09 3.15
CA ILE A 251 -14.49 9.06 2.12
C ILE A 251 -15.32 9.45 0.90
N ARG A 252 -16.61 9.78 1.09
CA ARG A 252 -17.48 10.17 -0.03
C ARG A 252 -16.95 11.40 -0.78
N ARG A 253 -16.49 12.44 -0.04
CA ARG A 253 -15.92 13.66 -0.68
C ARG A 253 -14.63 13.34 -1.44
N ALA A 254 -13.77 12.47 -0.90
CA ALA A 254 -12.55 12.05 -1.54
C ALA A 254 -12.81 11.29 -2.84
N VAL A 255 -13.70 10.30 -2.81
CA VAL A 255 -14.11 9.54 -4.00
C VAL A 255 -14.74 10.49 -5.05
N TRP A 256 -15.62 11.40 -4.64
CA TRP A 256 -16.19 12.41 -5.52
C TRP A 256 -15.10 13.29 -6.17
N GLN A 257 -14.10 13.72 -5.41
CA GLN A 257 -13.01 14.55 -5.92
C GLN A 257 -12.17 13.81 -6.95
N MET A 258 -11.77 12.55 -6.66
CA MET A 258 -11.02 11.70 -7.59
C MET A 258 -11.80 11.44 -8.88
N GLN A 259 -13.11 11.18 -8.77
CA GLN A 259 -14.02 11.00 -9.89
C GLN A 259 -14.06 12.24 -10.80
N HIS A 260 -14.27 13.44 -10.22
CA HIS A 260 -14.36 14.70 -10.98
C HIS A 260 -13.00 15.19 -11.51
N ALA A 261 -11.91 14.68 -10.97
CA ALA A 261 -10.57 14.89 -11.52
C ALA A 261 -10.24 13.97 -12.72
N GLY A 262 -11.15 13.01 -13.05
CA GLY A 262 -10.95 12.05 -14.13
C GLY A 262 -9.97 10.93 -13.80
N TRP A 263 -9.71 10.67 -12.52
CA TRP A 263 -8.77 9.63 -12.13
C TRP A 263 -9.26 8.23 -12.47
N PHE A 264 -10.59 8.04 -12.53
CA PHE A 264 -11.21 6.75 -12.83
C PHE A 264 -11.47 6.51 -14.32
N ASP A 265 -10.83 7.30 -15.20
CA ASP A 265 -10.89 7.05 -16.64
C ASP A 265 -10.32 5.65 -16.96
N HIS A 266 -10.97 4.92 -17.86
CA HIS A 266 -10.64 3.55 -18.24
C HIS A 266 -10.71 2.50 -17.12
N VAL A 267 -11.44 2.76 -16.03
CA VAL A 267 -11.59 1.82 -14.92
C VAL A 267 -12.30 0.53 -15.38
N LYS A 268 -11.83 -0.62 -14.85
CA LYS A 268 -12.39 -1.96 -15.05
C LYS A 268 -12.93 -2.59 -13.76
N GLY A 269 -12.61 -1.99 -12.59
CA GLY A 269 -13.11 -2.44 -11.31
C GLY A 269 -12.47 -1.72 -10.15
N PHE A 270 -13.09 -1.86 -8.97
CA PHE A 270 -12.65 -1.28 -7.72
C PHE A 270 -12.50 -2.35 -6.65
N LEU A 271 -11.40 -2.30 -5.90
CA LEU A 271 -11.11 -3.08 -4.71
C LEU A 271 -11.04 -2.12 -3.54
N ILE A 272 -12.01 -2.17 -2.64
CA ILE A 272 -12.11 -1.25 -1.52
C ILE A 272 -11.80 -2.01 -0.23
N GLY A 273 -10.76 -1.57 0.46
CA GLY A 273 -10.37 -2.10 1.77
C GLY A 273 -11.33 -1.67 2.87
N ARG A 274 -11.27 -2.36 4.01
CA ARG A 274 -12.01 -1.97 5.21
C ARG A 274 -11.44 -0.67 5.78
N PRO A 275 -12.24 0.43 5.88
CA PRO A 275 -11.76 1.67 6.47
C PRO A 275 -11.65 1.54 8.01
N LEU A 276 -10.78 2.31 8.67
CA LEU A 276 -10.75 2.32 10.15
C LEU A 276 -12.08 2.75 10.77
N CYS A 277 -12.88 3.56 10.07
CA CYS A 277 -14.23 3.91 10.50
C CYS A 277 -15.28 2.82 10.21
N TYR A 278 -14.87 1.54 10.07
CA TYR A 278 -15.75 0.41 9.75
C TYR A 278 -16.98 0.34 10.66
N GLY A 279 -18.16 0.27 10.04
CA GLY A 279 -19.45 0.28 10.73
C GLY A 279 -19.93 1.66 11.19
N GLN A 280 -19.25 2.73 10.81
CA GLN A 280 -19.71 4.09 11.06
C GLN A 280 -20.89 4.43 10.14
N GLU A 281 -21.90 5.05 10.73
CA GLU A 281 -23.00 5.69 10.01
C GLU A 281 -23.14 7.14 10.47
N LEU A 282 -23.14 8.08 9.53
CA LEU A 282 -23.33 9.50 9.79
C LEU A 282 -24.46 10.04 8.92
N MET A 283 -25.53 10.55 9.54
CA MET A 283 -26.69 11.13 8.84
C MET A 283 -27.32 10.19 7.79
N GLY A 284 -27.33 8.88 8.08
CA GLY A 284 -27.84 7.85 7.18
C GLY A 284 -26.87 7.41 6.08
N LEU A 285 -25.62 7.90 6.09
CA LEU A 285 -24.56 7.48 5.18
C LEU A 285 -23.64 6.49 5.89
N ASP A 286 -23.54 5.27 5.37
CA ASP A 286 -22.59 4.25 5.80
C ASP A 286 -21.37 4.16 4.85
N GLN A 287 -20.41 3.30 5.18
CA GLN A 287 -19.19 3.09 4.38
C GLN A 287 -19.47 2.55 2.97
N TYR A 288 -20.54 1.76 2.81
CA TYR A 288 -20.89 1.17 1.51
C TYR A 288 -21.47 2.21 0.58
N HIS A 289 -22.49 2.94 1.02
CA HIS A 289 -23.13 4.01 0.24
C HIS A 289 -22.19 5.20 0.01
N ALA A 290 -21.22 5.43 0.92
CA ALA A 290 -20.21 6.47 0.72
C ALA A 290 -19.39 6.26 -0.57
N VAL A 291 -19.24 5.01 -1.01
CA VAL A 291 -18.46 4.61 -2.19
C VAL A 291 -19.36 4.21 -3.35
N THR A 292 -20.29 3.27 -3.13
CA THR A 292 -21.05 2.65 -4.21
C THR A 292 -22.01 3.61 -4.91
N ASP A 293 -22.60 4.56 -4.19
CA ASP A 293 -23.49 5.56 -4.82
C ASP A 293 -22.80 6.41 -5.90
N LEU A 294 -21.49 6.62 -5.75
CA LEU A 294 -20.69 7.38 -6.72
C LEU A 294 -20.11 6.46 -7.80
N LEU A 295 -19.49 5.34 -7.41
CA LEU A 295 -18.75 4.50 -8.33
C LEU A 295 -19.63 3.59 -9.21
N SER A 296 -20.91 3.40 -8.84
CA SER A 296 -21.84 2.59 -9.64
C SER A 296 -22.11 3.16 -11.05
N GLU A 297 -21.87 4.43 -11.28
CA GLU A 297 -22.02 5.05 -12.60
C GLU A 297 -21.03 4.52 -13.65
N TYR A 298 -19.90 3.94 -13.22
CA TYR A 298 -18.93 3.32 -14.13
C TYR A 298 -19.38 1.95 -14.65
N HIS A 299 -20.41 1.36 -14.08
CA HIS A 299 -20.95 0.04 -14.45
C HIS A 299 -19.88 -1.08 -14.48
N VAL A 300 -18.92 -1.02 -13.56
CA VAL A 300 -17.85 -1.99 -13.38
C VAL A 300 -17.95 -2.67 -12.01
N PRO A 301 -17.29 -3.83 -11.80
CA PRO A 301 -17.25 -4.48 -10.50
C PRO A 301 -16.70 -3.59 -9.38
N ILE A 302 -17.37 -3.60 -8.22
CA ILE A 302 -16.91 -2.99 -6.98
C ILE A 302 -16.88 -4.10 -5.92
N VAL A 303 -15.72 -4.39 -5.35
CA VAL A 303 -15.54 -5.36 -4.28
C VAL A 303 -15.10 -4.63 -3.03
N MET A 304 -15.93 -4.67 -1.98
CA MET A 304 -15.67 -4.00 -0.71
C MET A 304 -15.27 -4.99 0.37
N ASP A 305 -14.64 -4.46 1.41
CA ASP A 305 -14.11 -5.21 2.56
C ASP A 305 -12.99 -6.20 2.22
N VAL A 306 -12.25 -5.91 1.14
CA VAL A 306 -11.04 -6.65 0.77
C VAL A 306 -9.98 -6.46 1.86
N ASP A 307 -9.12 -7.47 2.04
CA ASP A 307 -8.02 -7.46 3.02
C ASP A 307 -6.90 -6.47 2.61
N ILE A 308 -7.24 -5.18 2.50
CA ILE A 308 -6.33 -4.08 2.14
C ILE A 308 -6.52 -2.97 3.17
N GLY A 309 -5.43 -2.42 3.71
CA GLY A 309 -5.46 -1.25 4.58
C GLY A 309 -5.17 -1.54 6.05
N HIS A 310 -5.72 -0.68 6.93
CA HIS A 310 -5.31 -0.56 8.33
C HIS A 310 -6.04 -1.51 9.30
N LEU A 311 -7.10 -2.19 8.85
CA LEU A 311 -7.74 -3.28 9.61
C LEU A 311 -7.18 -4.62 9.15
N PRO A 312 -6.19 -5.19 9.88
CA PRO A 312 -5.44 -6.35 9.40
C PRO A 312 -6.30 -7.62 9.27
N PRO A 313 -5.85 -8.59 8.43
CA PRO A 313 -4.56 -8.61 7.72
C PRO A 313 -4.55 -7.72 6.49
N GLN A 314 -3.35 -7.28 6.07
CA GLN A 314 -3.16 -6.55 4.83
C GLN A 314 -2.59 -7.47 3.75
N MET A 315 -3.29 -7.54 2.63
CA MET A 315 -2.88 -8.23 1.41
C MET A 315 -1.88 -7.36 0.64
N PRO A 316 -0.67 -7.85 0.32
CA PRO A 316 0.27 -7.10 -0.50
C PRO A 316 -0.19 -7.07 -1.96
N LEU A 317 -0.06 -5.92 -2.62
CA LEU A 317 -0.41 -5.72 -4.03
C LEU A 317 0.72 -5.02 -4.77
N ILE A 318 0.94 -5.39 -6.03
CA ILE A 318 1.88 -4.70 -6.91
C ILE A 318 1.13 -3.60 -7.65
N CYS A 319 1.36 -2.36 -7.26
CA CYS A 319 0.91 -1.19 -7.99
C CYS A 319 1.63 -1.13 -9.34
N GLY A 320 0.88 -1.07 -10.44
CA GLY A 320 1.41 -1.10 -11.80
C GLY A 320 1.41 -2.47 -12.47
N SER A 321 1.15 -3.58 -11.77
CA SER A 321 1.02 -4.91 -12.43
C SER A 321 -0.32 -5.08 -13.13
N MET A 322 -0.37 -5.94 -14.14
CA MET A 322 -1.64 -6.49 -14.58
C MET A 322 -2.19 -7.43 -13.53
N ALA A 323 -3.50 -7.47 -13.39
CA ALA A 323 -4.17 -8.34 -12.42
C ALA A 323 -5.42 -8.98 -13.00
N ASP A 324 -5.64 -10.24 -12.64
CA ASP A 324 -6.88 -10.96 -12.83
C ASP A 324 -7.52 -11.20 -11.46
N VAL A 325 -8.69 -10.62 -11.26
CA VAL A 325 -9.44 -10.68 -10.00
C VAL A 325 -10.61 -11.65 -10.15
N ALA A 326 -10.75 -12.58 -9.22
CA ALA A 326 -11.89 -13.48 -9.13
C ALA A 326 -12.52 -13.40 -7.74
N VAL A 327 -13.85 -13.20 -7.72
CA VAL A 327 -14.68 -13.23 -6.50
C VAL A 327 -15.69 -14.37 -6.62
N LYS A 328 -15.80 -15.21 -5.58
CA LYS A 328 -16.79 -16.27 -5.46
C LYS A 328 -17.33 -16.31 -4.03
N GLY A 329 -18.49 -15.69 -3.79
CA GLY A 329 -18.97 -15.44 -2.44
C GLY A 329 -17.92 -14.70 -1.62
N ASN A 330 -17.55 -15.22 -0.44
CA ASN A 330 -16.53 -14.64 0.44
C ASN A 330 -15.08 -15.06 0.09
N LYS A 331 -14.83 -15.55 -1.12
CA LYS A 331 -13.48 -15.89 -1.59
C LYS A 331 -13.04 -14.89 -2.62
N PHE A 332 -11.93 -14.22 -2.33
CA PHE A 332 -11.27 -13.27 -3.22
C PHE A 332 -9.91 -13.84 -3.64
N THR A 333 -9.57 -13.67 -4.89
CA THR A 333 -8.25 -14.01 -5.43
C THR A 333 -7.84 -12.92 -6.41
N VAL A 334 -6.60 -12.47 -6.32
CA VAL A 334 -5.95 -11.60 -7.29
C VAL A 334 -4.66 -12.25 -7.76
N GLN A 335 -4.55 -12.51 -9.05
CA GLN A 335 -3.33 -12.98 -9.70
C GLN A 335 -2.68 -11.79 -10.39
N MET A 336 -1.43 -11.48 -10.04
CA MET A 336 -0.66 -10.37 -10.58
C MET A 336 0.35 -10.88 -11.61
N GLU A 337 0.51 -10.13 -12.71
CA GLU A 337 1.43 -10.44 -13.80
C GLU A 337 2.26 -9.21 -14.13
N LEU A 338 3.56 -9.42 -14.41
CA LEU A 338 4.52 -8.37 -14.73
C LEU A 338 4.70 -8.30 -16.26
N CYS A 339 3.84 -7.52 -16.94
CA CYS A 339 3.83 -7.39 -18.40
C CYS A 339 3.50 -5.96 -18.87
#